data_90dbb5c396415bce0a952b4185dd6100
#
_entry.id   90dbb5c396415bce0a952b4185dd6100
#
_cell.length_a   1.000
_cell.length_b   1.000
_cell.length_c   1.000
_cell.angle_alpha   90.00
_cell.angle_beta   90.00
_cell.angle_gamma   90.00
#
_symmetry.space_group_name_H-M   'P 1'
#
loop_
_entity.id
_entity.type
_entity.pdbx_description
1 polymer ?
#
loop_
_entity_poly.entity_id
_entity_poly.type
_entity_poly.pdbx_seq_one_letter_code
_entity_poly.pdbx_strand_id
1 'polypeptide(L)'
;LVLRADDVVAALDRAADEMASYRGSPRGKVRVAFFPSGAALLLPGVLTALKNSDVDIDAYDVDKPASAVPGLLADHDVILTHRDERGAETSFPRVSVQPLMREPIDLVLRPDHPLAEQDSVRLEQLADENWISVRGGFPVDDVLLSVASVTGVQPRVAHRINDFRVIEELVAAGHGVALMPRYAITHPGVSRKPVAGVRAARVYELATRLHANRSPAIGVVLDAFRDVARAVGE
;
A
#
# COMPACT_ATOMS: atom_id res chain seq x y z
N LEU A 1 -3.47 17.63 -27.80
CA LEU A 1 -2.67 18.68 -27.12
C LEU A 1 -2.00 18.12 -25.85
N VAL A 2 -2.73 17.43 -24.97
CA VAL A 2 -2.21 16.85 -23.73
C VAL A 2 -1.03 15.89 -23.97
N LEU A 3 -1.13 14.96 -24.93
CA LEU A 3 -0.07 14.03 -25.28
C LEU A 3 1.25 14.67 -25.71
N ARG A 4 1.19 15.85 -26.33
CA ARG A 4 2.39 16.60 -26.72
C ARG A 4 2.99 17.43 -25.57
N ALA A 5 2.16 17.86 -24.62
CA ALA A 5 2.64 18.52 -23.41
C ALA A 5 3.43 17.53 -22.54
N ASP A 6 2.95 16.29 -22.41
CA ASP A 6 3.67 15.21 -21.70
C ASP A 6 5.02 14.88 -22.34
N ASP A 7 5.11 14.90 -23.67
CA ASP A 7 6.38 14.66 -24.38
C ASP A 7 7.39 15.79 -24.14
N VAL A 8 6.93 17.04 -24.03
CA VAL A 8 7.78 18.18 -23.71
C VAL A 8 8.25 18.12 -22.25
N VAL A 9 7.36 17.83 -21.30
CA VAL A 9 7.73 17.65 -19.90
C VAL A 9 8.76 16.52 -19.76
N ALA A 10 8.52 15.38 -20.39
CA ALA A 10 9.46 14.27 -20.39
C ALA A 10 10.82 14.61 -21.04
N ALA A 11 10.85 15.51 -22.02
CA ALA A 11 12.09 15.99 -22.63
C ALA A 11 12.86 16.96 -21.71
N LEU A 12 12.14 17.83 -21.00
CA LEU A 12 12.72 18.74 -20.00
C LEU A 12 13.25 17.95 -18.79
N ASP A 13 12.52 16.97 -18.31
CA ASP A 13 12.96 16.08 -17.25
C ASP A 13 14.25 15.34 -17.65
N ARG A 14 14.32 14.79 -18.88
CA ARG A 14 15.54 14.16 -19.39
C ARG A 14 16.73 15.12 -19.46
N ALA A 15 16.52 16.34 -19.91
CA ALA A 15 17.58 17.35 -19.97
C ALA A 15 18.08 17.74 -18.57
N ALA A 16 17.17 17.87 -17.61
CA ALA A 16 17.50 18.14 -16.21
C ALA A 16 18.30 16.97 -15.61
N ASP A 17 17.92 15.73 -15.91
CA ASP A 17 18.59 14.51 -15.43
C ASP A 17 20.00 14.36 -16.04
N GLU A 18 20.16 14.65 -17.33
CA GLU A 18 21.49 14.69 -17.97
C GLU A 18 22.39 15.75 -17.31
N MET A 19 21.86 16.93 -17.05
CA MET A 19 22.60 17.98 -16.34
C MET A 19 22.92 17.60 -14.90
N ALA A 20 22.06 16.85 -14.20
CA ALA A 20 22.32 16.34 -12.86
C ALA A 20 23.40 15.27 -12.84
N SER A 21 23.45 14.39 -13.85
CA SER A 21 24.45 13.33 -13.97
C SER A 21 25.88 13.89 -14.16
N TYR A 22 26.02 15.06 -14.80
CA TYR A 22 27.30 15.76 -14.92
C TYR A 22 27.82 16.35 -13.59
N ARG A 23 26.99 16.44 -12.57
CA ARG A 23 27.33 17.06 -11.27
C ARG A 23 27.80 16.09 -10.20
N GLY A 24 27.88 14.80 -10.50
CA GLY A 24 28.64 13.80 -9.72
C GLY A 24 27.93 13.17 -8.51
N SER A 25 26.83 13.74 -7.97
CA SER A 25 26.07 13.14 -6.85
C SER A 25 24.58 13.32 -7.05
N PRO A 26 23.74 12.28 -6.78
CA PRO A 26 22.30 12.42 -6.74
C PRO A 26 21.90 13.48 -5.71
N ARG A 27 21.10 14.45 -6.10
CA ARG A 27 20.61 15.51 -5.20
C ARG A 27 19.28 16.07 -5.67
N GLY A 28 18.53 16.62 -4.74
CA GLY A 28 17.25 17.29 -5.00
C GLY A 28 16.12 16.72 -4.18
N LYS A 29 14.93 17.19 -4.45
CA LYS A 29 13.71 16.82 -3.73
C LYS A 29 12.86 15.90 -4.61
N VAL A 30 12.44 14.75 -4.08
CA VAL A 30 11.55 13.80 -4.73
C VAL A 30 10.18 13.84 -4.03
N ARG A 31 9.13 14.15 -4.78
CA ARG A 31 7.76 14.18 -4.27
C ARG A 31 7.18 12.76 -4.28
N VAL A 32 6.84 12.28 -3.09
CA VAL A 32 6.35 10.90 -2.93
C VAL A 32 4.97 10.90 -2.30
N ALA A 33 3.98 10.30 -2.97
CA ALA A 33 2.66 10.08 -2.40
C ALA A 33 2.56 8.66 -1.82
N PHE A 34 1.89 8.56 -0.65
CA PHE A 34 1.74 7.33 0.12
C PHE A 34 0.29 7.13 0.52
N PHE A 35 -0.15 5.88 0.61
CA PHE A 35 -1.33 5.56 1.41
C PHE A 35 -0.93 5.46 2.91
N PRO A 36 -1.81 5.82 3.87
CA PRO A 36 -1.44 6.05 5.27
C PRO A 36 -0.68 4.91 5.96
N SER A 37 -1.18 3.67 5.84
CA SER A 37 -0.53 2.52 6.50
C SER A 37 0.81 2.13 5.85
N GLY A 38 0.99 2.40 4.56
CA GLY A 38 2.28 2.23 3.89
C GLY A 38 3.30 3.28 4.32
N ALA A 39 2.86 4.52 4.49
CA ALA A 39 3.69 5.58 5.05
C ALA A 39 4.15 5.23 6.47
N ALA A 40 3.23 4.83 7.35
CA ALA A 40 3.56 4.45 8.72
C ALA A 40 4.60 3.33 8.80
N LEU A 41 4.52 2.36 7.89
CA LEU A 41 5.42 1.21 7.87
C LEU A 41 6.81 1.53 7.30
N LEU A 42 6.89 2.28 6.21
CA LEU A 42 8.12 2.39 5.41
C LEU A 42 8.80 3.77 5.52
N LEU A 43 8.03 4.87 5.59
CA LEU A 43 8.59 6.21 5.50
C LEU A 43 9.65 6.53 6.57
N PRO A 44 9.48 6.17 7.86
CA PRO A 44 10.51 6.44 8.87
C PRO A 44 11.86 5.79 8.54
N GLY A 45 11.85 4.53 8.07
CA GLY A 45 13.05 3.82 7.66
C GLY A 45 13.69 4.44 6.41
N VAL A 46 12.88 4.80 5.41
CA VAL A 46 13.35 5.43 4.18
C VAL A 46 14.00 6.79 4.46
N LEU A 47 13.37 7.64 5.28
CA LEU A 47 13.96 8.93 5.67
C LEU A 47 15.26 8.75 6.47
N THR A 48 15.33 7.71 7.30
CA THR A 48 16.55 7.37 8.05
C THR A 48 17.67 6.94 7.09
N ALA A 49 17.37 6.12 6.09
CA ALA A 49 18.34 5.68 5.08
C ALA A 49 18.89 6.86 4.24
N LEU A 50 18.06 7.87 3.99
CA LEU A 50 18.43 9.05 3.19
C LEU A 50 19.10 10.17 4.00
N LYS A 51 19.19 10.07 5.32
CA LYS A 51 19.67 11.16 6.21
C LYS A 51 21.03 11.77 5.82
N ASN A 52 21.91 10.98 5.24
CA ASN A 52 23.26 11.41 4.83
C ASN A 52 23.39 11.56 3.31
N SER A 53 22.29 11.62 2.57
CA SER A 53 22.25 11.87 1.13
C SER A 53 21.87 13.33 0.86
N ASP A 54 22.19 13.81 -0.34
CA ASP A 54 21.73 15.12 -0.82
C ASP A 54 20.32 15.02 -1.47
N VAL A 55 19.59 13.94 -1.22
CA VAL A 55 18.24 13.69 -1.73
C VAL A 55 17.22 13.77 -0.60
N ASP A 56 16.29 14.69 -0.72
CA ASP A 56 15.17 14.87 0.21
C ASP A 56 13.88 14.26 -0.34
N ILE A 57 13.02 13.77 0.57
CA ILE A 57 11.64 13.38 0.25
C ILE A 57 10.67 14.49 0.68
N ASP A 58 9.79 14.87 -0.26
CA ASP A 58 8.59 15.64 0.02
C ASP A 58 7.41 14.65 0.05
N ALA A 59 6.93 14.33 1.25
CA ALA A 59 5.99 13.25 1.50
C ALA A 59 4.54 13.74 1.56
N TYR A 60 3.65 13.07 0.84
CA TYR A 60 2.23 13.40 0.77
C TYR A 60 1.38 12.19 1.14
N ASP A 61 0.50 12.37 2.12
CA ASP A 61 -0.53 11.38 2.46
C ASP A 61 -1.69 11.48 1.46
N VAL A 62 -1.89 10.42 0.68
CA VAL A 62 -2.92 10.37 -0.37
C VAL A 62 -3.68 9.04 -0.28
N ASP A 63 -4.86 9.08 0.33
CA ASP A 63 -5.76 7.92 0.43
C ASP A 63 -6.65 7.79 -0.82
N LYS A 64 -6.09 7.23 -1.89
CA LYS A 64 -6.77 7.01 -3.17
C LYS A 64 -6.62 5.57 -3.64
N PRO A 65 -7.60 5.03 -4.40
CA PRO A 65 -7.49 3.71 -4.99
C PRO A 65 -6.38 3.67 -6.05
N ALA A 66 -5.86 2.47 -6.33
CA ALA A 66 -4.76 2.28 -7.28
C ALA A 66 -5.05 2.86 -8.69
N SER A 67 -6.32 2.91 -9.10
CA SER A 67 -6.73 3.54 -10.36
C SER A 67 -6.39 5.03 -10.48
N ALA A 68 -6.15 5.72 -9.35
CA ALA A 68 -5.76 7.12 -9.35
C ALA A 68 -4.26 7.36 -9.64
N VAL A 69 -3.42 6.32 -9.66
CA VAL A 69 -1.96 6.41 -9.85
C VAL A 69 -1.56 7.25 -11.06
N PRO A 70 -2.13 7.10 -12.27
CA PRO A 70 -1.74 7.93 -13.42
C PRO A 70 -1.96 9.43 -13.19
N GLY A 71 -3.07 9.79 -12.53
CA GLY A 71 -3.37 11.19 -12.19
C GLY A 71 -2.43 11.74 -11.12
N LEU A 72 -2.10 10.94 -10.10
CA LEU A 72 -1.18 11.35 -9.03
C LEU A 72 0.24 11.59 -9.54
N LEU A 73 0.69 10.89 -10.56
CA LEU A 73 1.99 11.08 -11.19
C LEU A 73 2.13 12.41 -11.95
N ALA A 74 1.06 13.18 -12.11
CA ALA A 74 1.15 14.56 -12.61
C ALA A 74 1.84 15.49 -11.59
N ASP A 75 1.58 15.27 -10.29
CA ASP A 75 2.06 16.12 -9.20
C ASP A 75 3.16 15.49 -8.35
N HIS A 76 3.36 14.16 -8.46
CA HIS A 76 4.33 13.39 -7.68
C HIS A 76 5.27 12.62 -8.58
N ASP A 77 6.46 12.32 -8.08
CA ASP A 77 7.51 11.61 -8.81
C ASP A 77 7.47 10.10 -8.56
N VAL A 78 7.10 9.72 -7.34
CA VAL A 78 6.94 8.32 -6.91
C VAL A 78 5.62 8.17 -6.17
N ILE A 79 4.88 7.11 -6.47
CA ILE A 79 3.65 6.74 -5.75
C ILE A 79 3.87 5.38 -5.09
N LEU A 80 3.75 5.31 -3.77
CA LEU A 80 3.58 4.05 -3.08
C LEU A 80 2.10 3.67 -3.13
N THR A 81 1.80 2.63 -3.88
CA THR A 81 0.45 2.06 -4.03
C THR A 81 0.42 0.61 -3.59
N HIS A 82 -0.75 -0.03 -3.62
CA HIS A 82 -0.89 -1.44 -3.29
C HIS A 82 -2.09 -2.05 -4.02
N ARG A 83 -2.10 -3.38 -4.15
CA ARG A 83 -3.21 -4.16 -4.71
C ARG A 83 -3.45 -5.45 -3.93
N ASP A 84 -4.60 -6.09 -4.13
CA ASP A 84 -4.81 -7.49 -3.72
C ASP A 84 -3.79 -8.40 -4.43
N GLU A 85 -3.13 -9.30 -3.71
CA GLU A 85 -2.19 -10.30 -4.26
C GLU A 85 -2.86 -11.17 -5.33
N ARG A 86 -4.14 -11.46 -5.19
CA ARG A 86 -4.95 -12.31 -6.09
C ARG A 86 -5.49 -11.57 -7.29
N GLY A 87 -5.46 -10.23 -7.26
CA GLY A 87 -5.89 -9.39 -8.36
C GLY A 87 -4.88 -9.37 -9.50
N ALA A 88 -5.28 -8.79 -10.62
CA ALA A 88 -4.38 -8.57 -11.75
C ALA A 88 -3.22 -7.64 -11.33
N GLU A 89 -2.07 -7.82 -11.98
CA GLU A 89 -0.95 -6.91 -11.82
C GLU A 89 -1.34 -5.49 -12.24
N THR A 90 -0.87 -4.51 -11.47
CA THR A 90 -1.12 -3.10 -11.78
C THR A 90 -0.37 -2.70 -13.05
N SER A 91 -1.10 -2.24 -14.04
CA SER A 91 -0.53 -1.79 -15.32
C SER A 91 -1.26 -0.57 -15.84
N PHE A 92 -0.50 0.48 -16.16
CA PHE A 92 -1.03 1.70 -16.77
C PHE A 92 -0.13 2.15 -17.91
N PRO A 93 -0.70 2.76 -18.98
CA PRO A 93 0.10 3.34 -20.04
C PRO A 93 1.09 4.38 -19.51
N ARG A 94 2.34 4.31 -19.94
CA ARG A 94 3.42 5.27 -19.57
C ARG A 94 3.79 5.32 -18.07
N VAL A 95 3.36 4.33 -17.29
CA VAL A 95 3.72 4.18 -15.88
C VAL A 95 4.59 2.93 -15.73
N SER A 96 5.67 3.04 -14.99
CA SER A 96 6.47 1.92 -14.51
C SER A 96 5.96 1.54 -13.13
N VAL A 97 5.48 0.32 -12.97
CA VAL A 97 5.04 -0.22 -11.68
C VAL A 97 5.97 -1.37 -11.30
N GLN A 98 6.49 -1.34 -10.09
CA GLN A 98 7.41 -2.35 -9.56
C GLN A 98 6.88 -2.89 -8.24
N PRO A 99 6.74 -4.22 -8.08
CA PRO A 99 6.40 -4.80 -6.80
C PRO A 99 7.51 -4.52 -5.78
N LEU A 100 7.11 -4.21 -4.56
CA LEU A 100 8.03 -3.83 -3.48
C LEU A 100 8.07 -4.89 -2.38
N MET A 101 6.92 -5.22 -1.80
CA MET A 101 6.81 -6.21 -0.74
C MET A 101 5.40 -6.79 -0.65
N ARG A 102 5.30 -7.93 0.00
CA ARG A 102 4.03 -8.59 0.32
C ARG A 102 3.69 -8.38 1.79
N GLU A 103 2.47 -7.96 2.08
CA GLU A 103 1.96 -7.88 3.44
C GLU A 103 0.76 -8.82 3.62
N PRO A 104 0.80 -9.76 4.57
CA PRO A 104 -0.34 -10.58 4.90
C PRO A 104 -1.51 -9.74 5.40
N ILE A 105 -2.73 -10.18 5.07
CA ILE A 105 -3.97 -9.66 5.62
C ILE A 105 -4.49 -10.68 6.61
N ASP A 106 -4.68 -10.25 7.84
CA ASP A 106 -5.17 -11.08 8.93
C ASP A 106 -6.61 -10.72 9.30
N LEU A 107 -7.32 -11.67 9.86
CA LEU A 107 -8.60 -11.46 10.52
C LEU A 107 -8.36 -10.78 11.87
N VAL A 108 -9.18 -9.79 12.16
CA VAL A 108 -9.20 -9.08 13.45
C VAL A 108 -10.59 -9.26 14.09
N LEU A 109 -10.57 -9.68 15.35
CA LEU A 109 -11.76 -9.96 16.13
C LEU A 109 -11.53 -9.64 17.62
N ARG A 110 -12.60 -9.60 18.44
CA ARG A 110 -12.45 -9.39 19.88
C ARG A 110 -11.68 -10.55 20.53
N PRO A 111 -10.94 -10.31 21.63
CA PRO A 111 -10.21 -11.37 22.33
C PRO A 111 -11.12 -12.46 22.93
N ASP A 112 -12.36 -12.10 23.29
CA ASP A 112 -13.37 -13.03 23.85
C ASP A 112 -14.27 -13.67 22.76
N HIS A 113 -13.95 -13.47 21.49
CA HIS A 113 -14.65 -14.11 20.38
C HIS A 113 -14.39 -15.62 20.40
N PRO A 114 -15.41 -16.50 20.15
CA PRO A 114 -15.21 -17.96 20.19
C PRO A 114 -14.09 -18.50 19.30
N LEU A 115 -13.77 -17.79 18.22
CA LEU A 115 -12.70 -18.16 17.28
C LEU A 115 -11.32 -17.59 17.67
N ALA A 116 -11.22 -16.77 18.73
CA ALA A 116 -9.97 -16.15 19.13
C ALA A 116 -8.92 -17.15 19.68
N GLU A 117 -9.36 -18.32 20.15
CA GLU A 117 -8.48 -19.39 20.63
C GLU A 117 -7.90 -20.25 19.49
N GLN A 118 -8.40 -20.14 18.25
CA GLN A 118 -7.90 -20.92 17.12
C GLN A 118 -6.59 -20.32 16.59
N ASP A 119 -5.70 -21.15 16.07
CA ASP A 119 -4.45 -20.70 15.41
C ASP A 119 -4.71 -19.98 14.10
N SER A 120 -5.79 -20.36 13.40
CA SER A 120 -6.25 -19.73 12.17
C SER A 120 -7.75 -19.93 12.02
N VAL A 121 -8.42 -19.05 11.27
CA VAL A 121 -9.88 -19.05 11.12
C VAL A 121 -10.25 -19.14 9.64
N ARG A 122 -11.19 -20.04 9.31
CA ARG A 122 -11.77 -20.11 7.98
C ARG A 122 -12.89 -19.08 7.84
N LEU A 123 -13.01 -18.49 6.66
CA LEU A 123 -13.98 -17.43 6.41
C LEU A 123 -15.45 -17.92 6.59
N GLU A 124 -15.71 -19.19 6.31
CA GLU A 124 -17.02 -19.80 6.45
C GLU A 124 -17.52 -19.80 7.91
N GLN A 125 -16.61 -19.78 8.88
CA GLN A 125 -16.96 -19.72 10.32
C GLN A 125 -17.49 -18.33 10.72
N LEU A 126 -17.37 -17.33 9.83
CA LEU A 126 -17.75 -15.94 10.04
C LEU A 126 -18.95 -15.52 9.16
N ALA A 127 -19.70 -16.50 8.62
CA ALA A 127 -20.81 -16.22 7.70
C ALA A 127 -21.91 -15.34 8.31
N ASP A 128 -22.13 -15.45 9.61
CA ASP A 128 -23.16 -14.68 10.33
C ASP A 128 -22.63 -13.39 10.96
N GLU A 129 -21.32 -13.12 10.86
CA GLU A 129 -20.70 -11.95 11.46
C GLU A 129 -20.97 -10.68 10.65
N ASN A 130 -21.01 -9.56 11.37
CA ASN A 130 -20.92 -8.24 10.74
C ASN A 130 -19.47 -7.96 10.35
N TRP A 131 -19.26 -7.45 9.15
CA TRP A 131 -17.94 -7.09 8.67
C TRP A 131 -17.75 -5.58 8.69
N ILE A 132 -16.57 -5.17 9.10
CA ILE A 132 -16.07 -3.80 8.97
C ILE A 132 -14.99 -3.86 7.90
N SER A 133 -15.17 -3.13 6.81
CA SER A 133 -14.21 -3.10 5.68
C SER A 133 -13.82 -1.66 5.35
N VAL A 134 -12.86 -1.50 4.46
CA VAL A 134 -12.54 -0.22 3.85
C VAL A 134 -13.58 0.12 2.77
N ARG A 135 -13.50 1.32 2.19
CA ARG A 135 -14.33 1.70 1.05
C ARG A 135 -14.10 0.77 -0.14
N GLY A 136 -15.14 0.52 -0.92
CA GLY A 136 -15.06 -0.26 -2.16
C GLY A 136 -14.03 0.31 -3.14
N GLY A 137 -13.31 -0.57 -3.83
CA GLY A 137 -12.22 -0.22 -4.73
C GLY A 137 -10.88 0.08 -4.05
N PHE A 138 -10.81 -0.13 -2.73
CA PHE A 138 -9.53 -0.13 -2.00
C PHE A 138 -9.04 -1.57 -1.80
N PRO A 139 -7.73 -1.83 -1.88
CA PRO A 139 -7.17 -3.19 -1.95
C PRO A 139 -7.57 -4.13 -0.81
N VAL A 140 -7.83 -3.63 0.40
CA VAL A 140 -8.27 -4.49 1.51
C VAL A 140 -9.72 -4.96 1.33
N ASP A 141 -10.60 -4.15 0.74
CA ASP A 141 -11.94 -4.59 0.34
C ASP A 141 -11.85 -5.60 -0.81
N ASP A 142 -10.97 -5.36 -1.78
CA ASP A 142 -10.72 -6.31 -2.89
C ASP A 142 -10.22 -7.66 -2.35
N VAL A 143 -9.34 -7.67 -1.32
CA VAL A 143 -8.93 -8.91 -0.63
C VAL A 143 -10.12 -9.61 0.01
N LEU A 144 -10.99 -8.89 0.74
CA LEU A 144 -12.19 -9.48 1.35
C LEU A 144 -13.09 -10.11 0.28
N LEU A 145 -13.35 -9.40 -0.81
CA LEU A 145 -14.20 -9.89 -1.90
C LEU A 145 -13.58 -11.09 -2.62
N SER A 146 -12.26 -11.06 -2.87
CA SER A 146 -11.57 -12.17 -3.55
C SER A 146 -11.56 -13.44 -2.70
N VAL A 147 -11.32 -13.31 -1.39
CA VAL A 147 -11.37 -14.43 -0.43
C VAL A 147 -12.80 -14.95 -0.30
N ALA A 148 -13.77 -14.07 -0.18
CA ALA A 148 -15.20 -14.42 -0.14
C ALA A 148 -15.64 -15.19 -1.39
N SER A 149 -15.21 -14.75 -2.56
CA SER A 149 -15.51 -15.43 -3.83
C SER A 149 -14.98 -16.88 -3.88
N VAL A 150 -13.80 -17.13 -3.30
CA VAL A 150 -13.21 -18.49 -3.27
C VAL A 150 -13.87 -19.39 -2.25
N THR A 151 -14.28 -18.84 -1.12
CA THR A 151 -14.89 -19.60 -0.02
C THR A 151 -16.42 -19.73 -0.14
N GLY A 152 -17.05 -18.96 -1.05
CA GLY A 152 -18.50 -18.91 -1.21
C GLY A 152 -19.23 -18.12 -0.12
N VAL A 153 -18.51 -17.48 0.79
CA VAL A 153 -19.08 -16.65 1.85
C VAL A 153 -19.57 -15.33 1.27
N GLN A 154 -20.70 -14.82 1.77
CA GLN A 154 -21.25 -13.51 1.45
C GLN A 154 -21.07 -12.57 2.66
N PRO A 155 -19.97 -11.82 2.76
CA PRO A 155 -19.71 -10.98 3.94
C PRO A 155 -20.74 -9.84 4.02
N ARG A 156 -21.42 -9.74 5.16
CA ARG A 156 -22.35 -8.64 5.45
C ARG A 156 -21.58 -7.43 5.94
N VAL A 157 -21.12 -6.56 5.02
CA VAL A 157 -20.36 -5.36 5.36
C VAL A 157 -21.29 -4.30 5.96
N ALA A 158 -21.21 -4.11 7.28
CA ALA A 158 -22.01 -3.15 8.04
C ALA A 158 -21.40 -1.73 8.00
N HIS A 159 -20.06 -1.63 7.99
CA HIS A 159 -19.36 -0.35 8.02
C HIS A 159 -18.21 -0.32 7.01
N ARG A 160 -17.97 0.86 6.39
CA ARG A 160 -16.87 1.10 5.45
C ARG A 160 -16.05 2.31 5.89
N ILE A 161 -14.85 2.03 6.41
CA ILE A 161 -13.97 3.01 7.06
C ILE A 161 -12.53 2.75 6.62
N ASN A 162 -11.81 3.78 6.14
CA ASN A 162 -10.44 3.61 5.68
C ASN A 162 -9.38 3.76 6.79
N ASP A 163 -9.71 4.40 7.91
CA ASP A 163 -8.79 4.50 9.05
C ASP A 163 -8.79 3.19 9.84
N PHE A 164 -7.68 2.45 9.80
CA PHE A 164 -7.55 1.18 10.50
C PHE A 164 -7.64 1.30 12.02
N ARG A 165 -7.26 2.43 12.62
CA ARG A 165 -7.42 2.65 14.07
C ARG A 165 -8.89 2.68 14.45
N VAL A 166 -9.73 3.32 13.63
CA VAL A 166 -11.18 3.32 13.84
C VAL A 166 -11.76 1.90 13.67
N ILE A 167 -11.25 1.13 12.70
CA ILE A 167 -11.67 -0.27 12.53
C ILE A 167 -11.31 -1.08 13.77
N GLU A 168 -10.10 -0.96 14.31
CA GLU A 168 -9.66 -1.67 15.52
C GLU A 168 -10.55 -1.35 16.72
N GLU A 169 -10.87 -0.07 16.94
CA GLU A 169 -11.77 0.36 18.02
C GLU A 169 -13.19 -0.23 17.88
N LEU A 170 -13.74 -0.28 16.67
CA LEU A 170 -15.04 -0.87 16.42
C LEU A 170 -15.04 -2.39 16.64
N VAL A 171 -13.97 -3.08 16.24
CA VAL A 171 -13.79 -4.51 16.49
C VAL A 171 -13.66 -4.77 17.99
N ALA A 172 -12.82 -4.01 18.70
CA ALA A 172 -12.65 -4.13 20.15
C ALA A 172 -13.95 -3.90 20.90
N ALA A 173 -14.79 -2.97 20.43
CA ALA A 173 -16.12 -2.69 20.98
C ALA A 173 -17.19 -3.74 20.58
N GLY A 174 -16.86 -4.72 19.74
CA GLY A 174 -17.79 -5.81 19.37
C GLY A 174 -18.76 -5.48 18.26
N HIS A 175 -18.49 -4.48 17.42
CA HIS A 175 -19.38 -4.12 16.30
C HIS A 175 -19.20 -5.00 15.07
N GLY A 176 -18.23 -5.92 15.06
CA GLY A 176 -18.02 -6.86 13.98
C GLY A 176 -16.58 -7.37 13.92
N VAL A 177 -16.23 -8.02 12.81
CA VAL A 177 -14.91 -8.52 12.49
C VAL A 177 -14.36 -7.77 11.27
N ALA A 178 -13.03 -7.79 11.07
CA ALA A 178 -12.41 -7.13 9.93
C ALA A 178 -11.24 -7.94 9.36
N LEU A 179 -10.95 -7.78 8.07
CA LEU A 179 -9.65 -8.07 7.51
C LEU A 179 -8.78 -6.80 7.58
N MET A 180 -7.56 -6.95 8.08
CA MET A 180 -6.64 -5.82 8.20
C MET A 180 -5.21 -6.21 7.82
N PRO A 181 -4.43 -5.28 7.26
CA PRO A 181 -3.01 -5.50 7.02
C PRO A 181 -2.28 -5.80 8.32
N ARG A 182 -1.46 -6.83 8.31
CA ARG A 182 -0.78 -7.35 9.51
C ARG A 182 -0.02 -6.30 10.28
N TYR A 183 0.72 -5.44 9.59
CA TYR A 183 1.58 -4.43 10.21
C TYR A 183 0.81 -3.15 10.61
N ALA A 184 -0.46 -3.05 10.22
CA ALA A 184 -1.33 -1.96 10.64
C ALA A 184 -2.13 -2.28 11.92
N ILE A 185 -2.06 -3.52 12.41
CA ILE A 185 -2.78 -3.96 13.61
C ILE A 185 -1.93 -3.64 14.83
N THR A 186 -2.38 -2.70 15.66
CA THR A 186 -1.62 -2.19 16.82
C THR A 186 -2.42 -2.16 18.12
N HIS A 187 -3.75 -2.27 18.05
CA HIS A 187 -4.62 -2.14 19.22
C HIS A 187 -4.56 -3.40 20.11
N PRO A 188 -4.23 -3.27 21.42
CA PRO A 188 -4.10 -4.43 22.32
C PRO A 188 -5.43 -5.12 22.65
N GLY A 189 -6.55 -4.45 22.43
CA GLY A 189 -7.92 -4.97 22.64
C GLY A 189 -8.48 -5.80 21.50
N VAL A 190 -7.65 -6.21 20.53
CA VAL A 190 -8.07 -7.09 19.44
C VAL A 190 -7.20 -8.34 19.36
N SER A 191 -7.78 -9.44 18.90
CA SER A 191 -7.10 -10.68 18.56
C SER A 191 -6.88 -10.74 17.05
N ARG A 192 -5.65 -11.09 16.64
CA ARG A 192 -5.27 -11.25 15.25
C ARG A 192 -5.13 -12.73 14.90
N LYS A 193 -5.77 -13.16 13.80
CA LYS A 193 -5.71 -14.54 13.33
C LYS A 193 -5.46 -14.61 11.83
N PRO A 194 -4.58 -15.51 11.35
CA PRO A 194 -4.47 -15.81 9.93
C PRO A 194 -5.77 -16.35 9.37
N VAL A 195 -6.09 -16.01 8.12
CA VAL A 195 -7.19 -16.62 7.39
C VAL A 195 -6.75 -17.99 6.87
N ALA A 196 -7.47 -19.04 7.25
CA ALA A 196 -7.15 -20.41 6.86
C ALA A 196 -7.70 -20.76 5.46
N GLY A 197 -6.98 -21.63 4.76
CA GLY A 197 -7.43 -22.21 3.48
C GLY A 197 -7.28 -21.30 2.26
N VAL A 198 -6.96 -20.03 2.45
CA VAL A 198 -6.74 -19.08 1.37
C VAL A 198 -5.55 -18.16 1.64
N ARG A 199 -4.94 -17.67 0.58
CA ARG A 199 -3.91 -16.62 0.70
C ARG A 199 -4.59 -15.26 0.71
N ALA A 200 -4.48 -14.55 1.80
CA ALA A 200 -4.96 -13.18 1.95
C ALA A 200 -3.76 -12.25 2.16
N ALA A 201 -3.48 -11.40 1.22
CA ALA A 201 -2.38 -10.44 1.27
C ALA A 201 -2.59 -9.29 0.30
N ARG A 202 -1.90 -8.19 0.57
CA ARG A 202 -1.70 -7.11 -0.40
C ARG A 202 -0.25 -7.05 -0.84
N VAL A 203 -0.02 -6.61 -2.05
CA VAL A 203 1.30 -6.34 -2.60
C VAL A 203 1.50 -4.83 -2.68
N TYR A 204 2.55 -4.33 -2.06
CA TYR A 204 2.98 -2.94 -2.19
C TYR A 204 3.71 -2.78 -3.52
N GLU A 205 3.49 -1.66 -4.17
CA GLU A 205 4.07 -1.35 -5.47
C GLU A 205 4.58 0.09 -5.49
N LEU A 206 5.71 0.31 -6.14
CA LEU A 206 6.20 1.65 -6.45
C LEU A 206 5.87 1.97 -7.90
N ALA A 207 5.11 3.05 -8.10
CA ALA A 207 4.77 3.55 -9.42
C ALA A 207 5.50 4.87 -9.71
N THR A 208 6.05 5.00 -10.91
CA THR A 208 6.72 6.20 -11.42
C THR A 208 6.32 6.44 -12.87
N ARG A 209 6.54 7.65 -13.39
CA ARG A 209 6.48 7.84 -14.85
C ARG A 209 7.47 6.92 -15.55
N LEU A 210 7.11 6.45 -16.75
CA LEU A 210 8.01 5.63 -17.55
C LEU A 210 9.34 6.38 -17.76
N HIS A 211 10.46 5.72 -17.46
CA HIS A 211 11.82 6.28 -17.51
C HIS A 211 12.18 7.29 -16.40
N ALA A 212 11.31 7.56 -15.42
CA ALA A 212 11.66 8.41 -14.28
C ALA A 212 12.82 7.86 -13.43
N ASN A 213 13.05 6.54 -13.48
CA ASN A 213 14.19 5.87 -12.86
C ASN A 213 15.57 6.27 -13.47
N ARG A 214 15.58 7.02 -14.56
CA ARG A 214 16.80 7.65 -15.09
C ARG A 214 17.23 8.87 -14.28
N SER A 215 16.33 9.47 -13.49
CA SER A 215 16.70 10.49 -12.51
C SER A 215 17.50 9.86 -11.37
N PRO A 216 18.76 10.26 -11.14
CA PRO A 216 19.56 9.70 -10.06
C PRO A 216 18.91 9.86 -8.68
N ALA A 217 18.24 10.97 -8.42
CA ALA A 217 17.55 11.22 -7.14
C ALA A 217 16.38 10.25 -6.94
N ILE A 218 15.56 10.01 -7.97
CA ILE A 218 14.47 9.04 -7.90
C ILE A 218 15.04 7.62 -7.70
N GLY A 219 16.12 7.27 -8.39
CA GLY A 219 16.81 5.99 -8.23
C GLY A 219 17.20 5.73 -6.77
N VAL A 220 17.84 6.70 -6.11
CA VAL A 220 18.22 6.62 -4.69
C VAL A 220 17.00 6.41 -3.78
N VAL A 221 15.90 7.10 -4.03
CA VAL A 221 14.66 6.93 -3.26
C VAL A 221 14.06 5.54 -3.46
N LEU A 222 14.01 5.04 -4.70
CA LEU A 222 13.50 3.69 -5.00
C LEU A 222 14.35 2.60 -4.33
N ASP A 223 15.67 2.77 -4.30
CA ASP A 223 16.59 1.83 -3.64
C ASP A 223 16.39 1.84 -2.11
N ALA A 224 16.25 3.03 -1.50
CA ALA A 224 15.93 3.16 -0.08
C ALA A 224 14.62 2.44 0.28
N PHE A 225 13.57 2.56 -0.56
CA PHE A 225 12.33 1.80 -0.37
C PHE A 225 12.53 0.29 -0.43
N ARG A 226 13.32 -0.20 -1.40
CA ARG A 226 13.60 -1.64 -1.54
C ARG A 226 14.35 -2.20 -0.35
N ASP A 227 15.33 -1.46 0.16
CA ASP A 227 16.13 -1.90 1.30
C ASP A 227 15.31 -1.95 2.59
N VAL A 228 14.50 -0.92 2.85
CA VAL A 228 13.59 -0.88 4.01
C VAL A 228 12.52 -1.96 3.91
N ALA A 229 11.91 -2.15 2.74
CA ALA A 229 10.89 -3.18 2.53
C ALA A 229 11.44 -4.59 2.73
N ARG A 230 12.70 -4.85 2.33
CA ARG A 230 13.38 -6.13 2.55
C ARG A 230 13.58 -6.39 4.05
N ALA A 231 14.01 -5.38 4.80
CA ALA A 231 14.20 -5.50 6.26
C ALA A 231 12.89 -5.72 7.03
N VAL A 232 11.75 -5.26 6.52
CA VAL A 232 10.42 -5.51 7.12
C VAL A 232 9.94 -6.93 6.83
N GLY A 233 10.33 -7.52 5.70
CA GLY A 233 9.89 -8.85 5.25
C GLY A 233 10.68 -10.02 5.82
N GLU A 234 11.83 -9.75 6.47
CA GLU A 234 12.66 -10.71 7.19
C GLU A 234 12.13 -10.92 8.62
#